data_f6e2ba30ed4d436e6253980332afc1b6
#
_entry.id   f6e2ba30ed4d436e6253980332afc1b6
#
_cell.length_a   1.000
_cell.length_b   1.000
_cell.length_c   1.000
_cell.angle_alpha   90.00
_cell.angle_beta   90.00
_cell.angle_gamma   90.00
#
_symmetry.space_group_name_H-M   'P 1'
#
loop_
_entity.id
_entity.type
_entity.pdbx_description
1 polymer ?
#
loop_
_entity_poly.entity_id
_entity_poly.type
_entity_poly.pdbx_seq_one_letter_code
_entity_poly.pdbx_strand_id
1 'polypeptide(L)'
;TPEEVIDLTKKDVDFLLERGAKAIVVACNTATSVAIRELREEYEKKDIPVIGIEPALKPAVLAKEHSKVVVMATPMTLSQTKFNSMLHVYEDEANIIKMPCPGLVEYIEGGMLEGPVLDEYLEKQFEPYEKSEIDAVVLGCTHYPLVKNEIQKHLPGVAIYDGGFGTAKQTRKRLTECGLLSGKESGGEVKIFNSKNTEDVLELSRRLLNL
;
A
#
# COMPACT_ATOMS: atom_id res chain seq x y z
N THR A 1 -8.11 12.05 11.40
CA THR A 1 -7.25 11.74 12.57
C THR A 1 -6.90 10.26 12.60
N PRO A 2 -5.83 9.84 13.34
CA PRO A 2 -5.54 8.43 13.56
C PRO A 2 -6.72 7.65 14.15
N GLU A 3 -7.44 8.24 15.11
CA GLU A 3 -8.60 7.64 15.76
C GLU A 3 -9.72 7.35 14.75
N GLU A 4 -10.01 8.29 13.85
CA GLU A 4 -11.00 8.07 12.77
C GLU A 4 -10.57 6.94 11.84
N VAL A 5 -9.28 6.83 11.51
CA VAL A 5 -8.76 5.73 10.69
C VAL A 5 -8.95 4.39 11.39
N ILE A 6 -8.68 4.31 12.70
CA ILE A 6 -8.91 3.09 13.49
C ILE A 6 -10.39 2.70 13.46
N ASP A 7 -11.28 3.65 13.76
CA ASP A 7 -12.72 3.40 13.82
C ASP A 7 -13.29 2.96 12.47
N LEU A 8 -12.90 3.62 11.39
CA LEU A 8 -13.33 3.24 10.04
C LEU A 8 -12.80 1.86 9.65
N THR A 9 -11.52 1.58 9.95
CA THR A 9 -10.94 0.27 9.64
C THR A 9 -11.62 -0.85 10.43
N LYS A 10 -11.97 -0.63 11.70
CA LYS A 10 -12.73 -1.61 12.50
C LYS A 10 -14.12 -1.86 11.92
N LYS A 11 -14.83 -0.82 11.49
CA LYS A 11 -16.13 -0.96 10.81
C LYS A 11 -16.03 -1.81 9.55
N ASP A 12 -14.99 -1.60 8.75
CA ASP A 12 -14.75 -2.39 7.54
C ASP A 12 -14.43 -3.85 7.88
N VAL A 13 -13.65 -4.09 8.92
CA VAL A 13 -13.34 -5.45 9.41
C VAL A 13 -14.60 -6.16 9.88
N ASP A 14 -15.41 -5.53 10.72
CA ASP A 14 -16.66 -6.12 11.24
C ASP A 14 -17.62 -6.41 10.08
N PHE A 15 -17.76 -5.48 9.11
CA PHE A 15 -18.56 -5.68 7.92
C PHE A 15 -18.15 -6.93 7.12
N LEU A 16 -16.83 -7.18 7.00
CA LEU A 16 -16.32 -8.36 6.30
C LEU A 16 -16.53 -9.64 7.12
N LEU A 17 -16.34 -9.60 8.44
CA LEU A 17 -16.52 -10.73 9.32
C LEU A 17 -17.99 -11.18 9.36
N GLU A 18 -18.95 -10.26 9.39
CA GLU A 18 -20.39 -10.57 9.27
C GLU A 18 -20.73 -11.30 7.97
N ARG A 19 -19.89 -11.15 6.95
CA ARG A 19 -20.02 -11.84 5.63
C ARG A 19 -19.18 -13.11 5.52
N GLY A 20 -18.64 -13.56 6.65
CA GLY A 20 -17.93 -14.83 6.76
C GLY A 20 -16.46 -14.77 6.35
N ALA A 21 -15.83 -13.59 6.34
CA ALA A 21 -14.40 -13.49 6.15
C ALA A 21 -13.68 -14.24 7.29
N LYS A 22 -12.66 -15.02 6.96
CA LYS A 22 -11.88 -15.84 7.91
C LYS A 22 -10.49 -15.27 8.16
N ALA A 23 -10.10 -14.26 7.40
CA ALA A 23 -8.85 -13.52 7.54
C ALA A 23 -9.05 -12.10 7.02
N ILE A 24 -8.30 -11.18 7.55
CA ILE A 24 -8.35 -9.76 7.16
C ILE A 24 -6.99 -9.34 6.61
N VAL A 25 -7.01 -8.68 5.47
CA VAL A 25 -5.83 -8.00 4.89
C VAL A 25 -6.09 -6.50 4.87
N VAL A 26 -5.34 -5.76 5.66
CA VAL A 26 -5.35 -4.30 5.64
C VAL A 26 -4.36 -3.86 4.56
N ALA A 27 -4.85 -3.66 3.33
CA ALA A 27 -4.02 -3.34 2.17
C ALA A 27 -3.69 -1.85 2.03
N CYS A 28 -4.08 -1.02 2.97
CA CYS A 28 -3.77 0.40 3.05
C CYS A 28 -2.58 0.65 3.98
N ASN A 29 -1.48 1.28 3.48
CA ASN A 29 -0.31 1.58 4.32
C ASN A 29 -0.65 2.54 5.46
N THR A 30 -1.51 3.54 5.23
CA THR A 30 -1.97 4.45 6.28
C THR A 30 -2.72 3.70 7.36
N ALA A 31 -3.74 2.90 7.00
CA ALA A 31 -4.51 2.11 7.96
C ALA A 31 -3.63 1.08 8.70
N THR A 32 -2.70 0.44 8.01
CA THR A 32 -1.74 -0.48 8.63
C THR A 32 -0.85 0.23 9.65
N SER A 33 -0.34 1.42 9.33
CA SER A 33 0.54 2.15 10.24
C SER A 33 -0.17 2.63 11.50
N VAL A 34 -1.46 2.90 11.40
CA VAL A 34 -2.29 3.44 12.49
C VAL A 34 -3.01 2.33 13.27
N ALA A 35 -3.71 1.42 12.59
CA ALA A 35 -4.69 0.54 13.22
C ALA A 35 -4.21 -0.91 13.44
N ILE A 36 -3.17 -1.39 12.76
CA ILE A 36 -2.86 -2.84 12.70
C ILE A 36 -2.62 -3.47 14.08
N ARG A 37 -2.03 -2.73 15.03
CA ARG A 37 -1.76 -3.25 16.37
C ARG A 37 -3.07 -3.54 17.10
N GLU A 38 -4.00 -2.58 17.12
CA GLU A 38 -5.28 -2.74 17.78
C GLU A 38 -6.13 -3.83 17.11
N LEU A 39 -6.12 -3.89 15.77
CA LEU A 39 -6.83 -4.94 15.05
C LEU A 39 -6.30 -6.33 15.41
N ARG A 40 -4.99 -6.52 15.51
CA ARG A 40 -4.39 -7.79 15.93
C ARG A 40 -4.78 -8.13 17.38
N GLU A 41 -4.66 -7.17 18.29
CA GLU A 41 -5.03 -7.36 19.69
C GLU A 41 -6.50 -7.76 19.87
N GLU A 42 -7.39 -7.29 19.02
CA GLU A 42 -8.82 -7.56 19.09
C GLU A 42 -9.21 -8.85 18.35
N TYR A 43 -8.75 -9.03 17.11
CA TYR A 43 -9.27 -10.07 16.21
C TYR A 43 -8.44 -11.35 16.23
N GLU A 44 -7.13 -11.31 16.47
CA GLU A 44 -6.31 -12.53 16.58
C GLU A 44 -6.66 -13.36 17.83
N LYS A 45 -7.18 -12.73 18.88
CA LYS A 45 -7.79 -13.44 20.05
C LYS A 45 -9.05 -14.25 19.69
N LYS A 46 -9.66 -13.94 18.54
CA LYS A 46 -10.82 -14.64 17.97
C LYS A 46 -10.42 -15.61 16.85
N ASP A 47 -9.15 -15.98 16.78
CA ASP A 47 -8.56 -16.84 15.74
C ASP A 47 -8.70 -16.28 14.30
N ILE A 48 -8.81 -14.95 14.16
CA ILE A 48 -8.89 -14.27 12.87
C ILE A 48 -7.53 -13.65 12.56
N PRO A 49 -6.74 -14.20 11.62
CA PRO A 49 -5.46 -13.62 11.26
C PRO A 49 -5.62 -12.27 10.57
N VAL A 50 -4.85 -11.27 11.05
CA VAL A 50 -4.85 -9.91 10.53
C VAL A 50 -3.49 -9.59 9.92
N ILE A 51 -3.47 -9.38 8.62
CA ILE A 51 -2.29 -9.08 7.81
C ILE A 51 -2.31 -7.60 7.41
N GLY A 52 -1.26 -6.86 7.71
CA GLY A 52 -1.09 -5.48 7.23
C GLY A 52 -0.09 -5.43 6.09
N ILE A 53 -0.35 -4.55 5.11
CA ILE A 53 0.62 -4.25 4.07
C ILE A 53 1.83 -3.51 4.67
N GLU A 54 3.02 -3.83 4.19
CA GLU A 54 4.24 -3.08 4.49
C GLU A 54 4.89 -2.67 3.16
N PRO A 55 5.48 -1.46 3.10
CA PRO A 55 6.24 -1.03 1.94
C PRO A 55 7.40 -1.98 1.66
N ALA A 56 7.70 -2.23 0.39
CA ALA A 56 8.79 -3.12 -0.02
C ALA A 56 10.17 -2.48 0.14
N LEU A 57 10.47 -1.98 1.34
CA LEU A 57 11.71 -1.27 1.63
C LEU A 57 12.93 -2.20 1.58
N LYS A 58 12.83 -3.38 2.20
CA LYS A 58 13.93 -4.34 2.25
C LYS A 58 14.51 -4.69 0.87
N PRO A 59 13.73 -5.11 -0.13
CA PRO A 59 14.28 -5.40 -1.45
C PRO A 59 14.85 -4.16 -2.15
N ALA A 60 14.33 -2.96 -1.90
CA ALA A 60 14.84 -1.73 -2.47
C ALA A 60 16.22 -1.36 -1.90
N VAL A 61 16.40 -1.49 -0.59
CA VAL A 61 17.67 -1.20 0.11
C VAL A 61 18.74 -2.21 -0.27
N LEU A 62 18.39 -3.49 -0.33
CA LEU A 62 19.35 -4.57 -0.62
C LEU A 62 19.73 -4.69 -2.10
N ALA A 63 19.08 -3.94 -3.00
CA ALA A 63 19.37 -3.98 -4.43
C ALA A 63 20.77 -3.43 -4.77
N LYS A 64 21.27 -2.49 -3.98
CA LYS A 64 22.58 -1.88 -4.14
C LYS A 64 23.08 -1.37 -2.78
N GLU A 65 24.37 -1.54 -2.47
CA GLU A 65 25.00 -0.96 -1.28
C GLU A 65 24.88 0.57 -1.26
N HIS A 66 24.53 1.12 -0.11
CA HIS A 66 24.31 2.56 0.09
C HIS A 66 23.34 3.19 -0.93
N SER A 67 22.32 2.43 -1.32
CA SER A 67 21.34 2.89 -2.30
C SER A 67 20.61 4.16 -1.84
N LYS A 68 20.31 5.06 -2.80
CA LYS A 68 19.44 6.21 -2.58
C LYS A 68 18.01 5.79 -2.93
N VAL A 69 17.19 5.59 -1.91
CA VAL A 69 15.83 5.04 -2.02
C VAL A 69 14.80 6.13 -1.75
N VAL A 70 13.97 6.46 -2.72
CA VAL A 70 12.84 7.37 -2.54
C VAL A 70 11.61 6.56 -2.10
N VAL A 71 11.03 6.94 -0.96
CA VAL A 71 9.80 6.33 -0.44
C VAL A 71 8.64 7.30 -0.63
N MET A 72 7.83 7.03 -1.66
CA MET A 72 6.62 7.80 -1.97
C MET A 72 5.46 7.31 -1.09
N ALA A 73 4.88 8.19 -0.27
CA ALA A 73 3.75 7.83 0.58
C ALA A 73 2.85 9.04 0.87
N THR A 74 1.69 8.79 1.46
CA THR A 74 0.82 9.88 1.91
C THR A 74 1.47 10.64 3.08
N PRO A 75 1.20 11.95 3.23
CA PRO A 75 1.71 12.71 4.38
C PRO A 75 1.36 12.05 5.72
N MET A 76 0.15 11.50 5.86
CA MET A 76 -0.27 10.80 7.08
C MET A 76 0.57 9.54 7.33
N THR A 77 0.86 8.72 6.31
CA THR A 77 1.73 7.55 6.47
C THR A 77 3.13 7.95 6.94
N LEU A 78 3.72 8.97 6.33
CA LEU A 78 5.07 9.44 6.68
C LEU A 78 5.16 10.07 8.08
N SER A 79 4.06 10.54 8.64
CA SER A 79 4.01 11.09 10.00
C SER A 79 3.93 10.02 11.09
N GLN A 80 3.61 8.76 10.74
CA GLN A 80 3.39 7.70 11.73
C GLN A 80 4.70 7.15 12.29
N THR A 81 4.77 7.02 13.62
CA THR A 81 5.93 6.48 14.33
C THR A 81 6.30 5.08 13.86
N LYS A 82 5.31 4.20 13.68
CA LYS A 82 5.53 2.83 13.19
C LYS A 82 6.23 2.82 11.82
N PHE A 83 5.78 3.68 10.91
CA PHE A 83 6.39 3.80 9.58
C PHE A 83 7.83 4.30 9.67
N ASN A 84 8.06 5.34 10.48
CA ASN A 84 9.39 5.90 10.69
C ASN A 84 10.34 4.90 11.36
N SER A 85 9.87 4.13 12.35
CA SER A 85 10.69 3.08 12.98
C SER A 85 11.09 1.99 11.98
N MET A 86 10.22 1.65 11.03
CA MET A 86 10.57 0.70 9.98
C MET A 86 11.64 1.27 9.03
N LEU A 87 11.57 2.55 8.66
CA LEU A 87 12.61 3.20 7.83
C LEU A 87 13.94 3.24 8.56
N HIS A 88 13.93 3.57 9.86
CA HIS A 88 15.13 3.68 10.69
C HIS A 88 15.96 2.39 10.74
N VAL A 89 15.34 1.22 10.60
CA VAL A 89 16.07 -0.07 10.54
C VAL A 89 17.11 -0.11 9.42
N TYR A 90 16.91 0.67 8.35
CA TYR A 90 17.73 0.64 7.14
C TYR A 90 18.53 1.93 6.91
N GLU A 91 18.52 2.90 7.84
CA GLU A 91 19.21 4.19 7.66
C GLU A 91 20.74 4.05 7.58
N ASP A 92 21.32 3.00 8.20
CA ASP A 92 22.74 2.71 8.09
C ASP A 92 23.11 2.02 6.76
N GLU A 93 22.14 1.38 6.10
CA GLU A 93 22.35 0.60 4.87
C GLU A 93 22.03 1.40 3.59
N ALA A 94 21.16 2.41 3.69
CA ALA A 94 20.69 3.19 2.55
C ALA A 94 20.33 4.64 2.91
N ASN A 95 20.47 5.54 1.94
CA ASN A 95 19.96 6.90 2.04
C ASN A 95 18.48 6.92 1.69
N ILE A 96 17.60 6.95 2.71
CA ILE A 96 16.16 6.90 2.53
C ILE A 96 15.57 8.29 2.50
N ILE A 97 14.99 8.65 1.36
CA ILE A 97 14.31 9.92 1.12
C ILE A 97 12.80 9.73 1.25
N LYS A 98 12.20 10.44 2.20
CA LYS A 98 10.73 10.46 2.37
C LYS A 98 10.12 11.48 1.42
N MET A 99 9.32 11.02 0.47
CA MET A 99 8.62 11.88 -0.48
C MET A 99 7.11 11.87 -0.19
N PRO A 100 6.58 12.91 0.47
CA PRO A 100 5.14 13.04 0.63
C PRO A 100 4.48 13.38 -0.71
N CYS A 101 3.42 12.66 -1.06
CA CYS A 101 2.69 12.85 -2.31
C CYS A 101 1.23 13.27 -2.04
N PRO A 102 0.98 14.51 -1.55
CA PRO A 102 -0.37 15.00 -1.32
C PRO A 102 -1.12 15.13 -2.65
N GLY A 103 -2.40 14.76 -2.68
CA GLY A 103 -3.23 14.86 -3.88
C GLY A 103 -3.10 13.71 -4.88
N LEU A 104 -2.06 12.87 -4.81
CA LEU A 104 -1.87 11.79 -5.78
C LEU A 104 -2.96 10.72 -5.69
N VAL A 105 -3.46 10.43 -4.50
CA VAL A 105 -4.58 9.50 -4.31
C VAL A 105 -5.84 10.04 -4.97
N GLU A 106 -6.12 11.32 -4.79
CA GLU A 106 -7.29 12.00 -5.35
C GLU A 106 -7.26 12.03 -6.88
N TYR A 107 -6.10 12.21 -7.51
CA TYR A 107 -5.95 12.05 -8.96
C TYR A 107 -6.32 10.63 -9.42
N ILE A 108 -5.79 9.62 -8.75
CA ILE A 108 -6.04 8.21 -9.09
C ILE A 108 -7.51 7.84 -8.88
N GLU A 109 -8.12 8.23 -7.75
CA GLU A 109 -9.55 8.02 -7.46
C GLU A 109 -10.46 8.85 -8.38
N GLY A 110 -9.96 9.94 -8.94
CA GLY A 110 -10.61 10.67 -10.02
C GLY A 110 -10.48 10.02 -11.40
N GLY A 111 -9.79 8.86 -11.49
CA GLY A 111 -9.57 8.15 -12.74
C GLY A 111 -8.44 8.71 -13.61
N MET A 112 -7.65 9.65 -13.09
CA MET A 112 -6.49 10.23 -13.78
C MET A 112 -5.27 9.33 -13.55
N LEU A 113 -5.09 8.34 -14.42
CA LEU A 113 -4.00 7.37 -14.34
C LEU A 113 -2.83 7.72 -15.27
N GLU A 114 -3.04 8.65 -16.18
CA GLU A 114 -2.09 9.13 -17.19
C GLU A 114 -2.47 10.53 -17.67
N GLY A 115 -1.59 11.15 -18.44
CA GLY A 115 -1.85 12.42 -19.09
C GLY A 115 -1.17 13.63 -18.46
N PRO A 116 -1.29 14.83 -19.09
CA PRO A 116 -0.44 15.98 -18.77
C PRO A 116 -0.58 16.50 -17.35
N VAL A 117 -1.74 16.37 -16.74
CA VAL A 117 -1.97 16.84 -15.35
C VAL A 117 -1.21 15.99 -14.34
N LEU A 118 -1.23 14.66 -14.51
CA LEU A 118 -0.48 13.75 -13.66
C LEU A 118 1.02 13.86 -13.94
N ASP A 119 1.41 14.03 -15.19
CA ASP A 119 2.78 14.24 -15.61
C ASP A 119 3.39 15.50 -14.96
N GLU A 120 2.69 16.64 -15.03
CA GLU A 120 3.09 17.89 -14.35
C GLU A 120 3.20 17.72 -12.82
N TYR A 121 2.26 16.98 -12.23
CA TYR A 121 2.30 16.68 -10.80
C TYR A 121 3.58 15.88 -10.45
N LEU A 122 3.87 14.81 -11.19
CA LEU A 122 5.03 13.96 -10.95
C LEU A 122 6.34 14.72 -11.21
N GLU A 123 6.41 15.54 -12.27
CA GLU A 123 7.57 16.39 -12.54
C GLU A 123 7.89 17.28 -11.34
N LYS A 124 6.89 17.98 -10.79
CA LYS A 124 7.05 18.82 -9.59
C LYS A 124 7.47 18.02 -8.35
N GLN A 125 6.98 16.78 -8.20
CA GLN A 125 7.37 15.91 -7.08
C GLN A 125 8.84 15.51 -7.16
N PHE A 126 9.37 15.27 -8.37
CA PHE A 126 10.76 14.86 -8.57
C PHE A 126 11.73 16.03 -8.77
N GLU A 127 11.24 17.25 -9.05
CA GLU A 127 12.07 18.45 -9.27
C GLU A 127 13.13 18.69 -8.16
N PRO A 128 12.82 18.52 -6.86
CA PRO A 128 13.79 18.77 -5.80
C PRO A 128 14.93 17.73 -5.72
N TYR A 129 14.87 16.66 -6.50
CA TYR A 129 15.79 15.53 -6.39
C TYR A 129 16.63 15.38 -7.64
N GLU A 130 17.92 15.06 -7.46
CA GLU A 130 18.78 14.66 -8.57
C GLU A 130 18.36 13.24 -9.02
N LYS A 131 17.60 13.19 -10.10
CA LYS A 131 16.96 11.95 -10.62
C LYS A 131 17.99 10.87 -10.96
N SER A 132 19.18 11.25 -11.42
CA SER A 132 20.27 10.34 -11.79
C SER A 132 20.91 9.62 -10.59
N GLU A 133 20.68 10.13 -9.38
CA GLU A 133 21.18 9.52 -8.15
C GLU A 133 20.18 8.59 -7.48
N ILE A 134 18.92 8.54 -7.95
CA ILE A 134 17.90 7.67 -7.38
C ILE A 134 18.12 6.23 -7.86
N ASP A 135 18.40 5.33 -6.93
CA ASP A 135 18.62 3.91 -7.23
C ASP A 135 17.34 3.09 -7.20
N ALA A 136 16.39 3.47 -6.35
CA ALA A 136 15.11 2.76 -6.23
C ALA A 136 13.98 3.69 -5.74
N VAL A 137 12.76 3.34 -6.11
CA VAL A 137 11.53 3.94 -5.58
C VAL A 137 10.70 2.87 -4.88
N VAL A 138 10.19 3.20 -3.70
CA VAL A 138 9.23 2.37 -2.96
C VAL A 138 7.88 3.07 -2.94
N LEU A 139 6.85 2.38 -3.45
CA LEU A 139 5.48 2.86 -3.44
C LEU A 139 4.82 2.49 -2.10
N GLY A 140 4.79 3.45 -1.19
CA GLY A 140 4.24 3.32 0.17
C GLY A 140 2.75 3.64 0.26
N CYS A 141 2.02 3.57 -0.85
CA CYS A 141 0.58 3.71 -0.91
C CYS A 141 0.00 2.70 -1.91
N THR A 142 -1.13 2.10 -1.58
CA THR A 142 -1.80 1.07 -2.39
C THR A 142 -2.30 1.59 -3.74
N HIS A 143 -2.53 2.89 -3.85
CA HIS A 143 -2.93 3.52 -5.11
C HIS A 143 -1.78 3.71 -6.09
N TYR A 144 -0.56 3.95 -5.62
CA TYR A 144 0.55 4.36 -6.48
C TYR A 144 1.01 3.32 -7.50
N PRO A 145 0.88 1.99 -7.27
CA PRO A 145 1.13 1.02 -8.33
C PRO A 145 0.28 1.21 -9.58
N LEU A 146 -0.91 1.82 -9.47
CA LEU A 146 -1.80 2.11 -10.61
C LEU A 146 -1.23 3.16 -11.57
N VAL A 147 -0.32 4.01 -11.09
CA VAL A 147 0.39 5.03 -11.89
C VAL A 147 1.89 4.75 -12.00
N LYS A 148 2.31 3.51 -11.74
CA LYS A 148 3.71 3.09 -11.80
C LYS A 148 4.37 3.40 -13.13
N ASN A 149 3.66 3.23 -14.24
CA ASN A 149 4.18 3.51 -15.58
C ASN A 149 4.47 5.01 -15.79
N GLU A 150 3.63 5.88 -15.23
CA GLU A 150 3.86 7.32 -15.28
C GLU A 150 5.07 7.71 -14.44
N ILE A 151 5.18 7.19 -13.22
CA ILE A 151 6.37 7.37 -12.37
C ILE A 151 7.64 6.91 -13.10
N GLN A 152 7.59 5.77 -13.80
CA GLN A 152 8.72 5.21 -14.54
C GLN A 152 9.20 6.12 -15.68
N LYS A 153 8.31 6.92 -16.30
CA LYS A 153 8.70 7.88 -17.35
C LYS A 153 9.65 8.97 -16.80
N HIS A 154 9.43 9.41 -15.56
CA HIS A 154 10.30 10.40 -14.91
C HIS A 154 11.62 9.82 -14.39
N LEU A 155 11.67 8.50 -14.18
CA LEU A 155 12.81 7.77 -13.62
C LEU A 155 13.14 6.54 -14.49
N PRO A 156 13.58 6.74 -15.75
CA PRO A 156 13.87 5.63 -16.64
C PRO A 156 15.00 4.74 -16.08
N GLY A 157 14.74 3.44 -16.03
CA GLY A 157 15.71 2.45 -15.54
C GLY A 157 15.79 2.30 -14.01
N VAL A 158 15.14 3.16 -13.22
CA VAL A 158 15.08 3.02 -11.76
C VAL A 158 14.10 1.92 -11.36
N ALA A 159 14.51 1.05 -10.45
CA ALA A 159 13.65 -0.02 -9.95
C ALA A 159 12.54 0.53 -9.04
N ILE A 160 11.30 0.12 -9.31
CA ILE A 160 10.13 0.54 -8.52
C ILE A 160 9.52 -0.67 -7.81
N TYR A 161 9.45 -0.59 -6.48
CA TYR A 161 8.98 -1.64 -5.59
C TYR A 161 7.67 -1.24 -4.92
N ASP A 162 6.77 -2.22 -4.71
CA ASP A 162 5.55 -2.08 -3.93
C ASP A 162 5.33 -3.25 -2.98
N GLY A 163 4.44 -3.07 -2.00
CA GLY A 163 4.18 -4.05 -0.95
C GLY A 163 3.24 -5.19 -1.34
N GLY A 164 2.65 -5.17 -2.54
CA GLY A 164 1.56 -6.08 -2.92
C GLY A 164 1.97 -7.55 -2.90
N PHE A 165 3.07 -7.90 -3.59
CA PHE A 165 3.56 -9.28 -3.64
C PHE A 165 3.96 -9.81 -2.25
N GLY A 166 4.66 -9.00 -1.45
CA GLY A 166 5.06 -9.35 -0.09
C GLY A 166 3.85 -9.63 0.80
N THR A 167 2.83 -8.77 0.71
CA THR A 167 1.58 -8.92 1.46
C THR A 167 0.81 -10.17 1.05
N ALA A 168 0.71 -10.47 -0.25
CA ALA A 168 0.07 -11.70 -0.74
C ALA A 168 0.80 -12.97 -0.23
N LYS A 169 2.13 -12.97 -0.27
CA LYS A 169 2.96 -14.06 0.26
C LYS A 169 2.75 -14.25 1.78
N GLN A 170 2.73 -13.15 2.53
CA GLN A 170 2.48 -13.18 3.97
C GLN A 170 1.05 -13.67 4.28
N THR A 171 0.06 -13.24 3.50
CA THR A 171 -1.33 -13.71 3.62
C THR A 171 -1.40 -15.22 3.45
N ARG A 172 -0.80 -15.75 2.38
CA ARG A 172 -0.74 -17.20 2.15
C ARG A 172 -0.09 -17.94 3.32
N LYS A 173 1.03 -17.43 3.82
CA LYS A 173 1.74 -18.02 4.97
C LYS A 173 0.83 -18.08 6.20
N ARG A 174 0.18 -16.96 6.56
CA ARG A 174 -0.72 -16.89 7.73
C ARG A 174 -1.93 -17.82 7.59
N LEU A 175 -2.53 -17.89 6.39
CA LEU A 175 -3.63 -18.82 6.12
C LEU A 175 -3.19 -20.28 6.27
N THR A 176 -1.95 -20.61 5.84
CA THR A 176 -1.39 -21.95 6.02
C THR A 176 -1.22 -22.29 7.50
N GLU A 177 -0.60 -21.39 8.27
CA GLU A 177 -0.36 -21.56 9.70
C GLU A 177 -1.66 -21.72 10.51
N CYS A 178 -2.73 -21.06 10.09
CA CYS A 178 -4.06 -21.14 10.72
C CYS A 178 -4.95 -22.26 10.15
N GLY A 179 -4.48 -23.08 9.19
CA GLY A 179 -5.28 -24.14 8.56
C GLY A 179 -6.47 -23.60 7.72
N LEU A 180 -6.39 -22.37 7.25
CA LEU A 180 -7.46 -21.68 6.53
C LEU A 180 -7.28 -21.64 5.01
N LEU A 181 -6.20 -22.23 4.47
CA LEU A 181 -6.00 -22.33 3.03
C LEU A 181 -7.13 -23.10 2.37
N SER A 182 -7.65 -22.55 1.26
CA SER A 182 -8.60 -23.26 0.41
C SER A 182 -7.88 -24.41 -0.32
N GLY A 183 -8.48 -25.60 -0.35
CA GLY A 183 -8.05 -26.70 -1.19
C GLY A 183 -8.46 -26.56 -2.66
N LYS A 184 -9.11 -25.46 -3.05
CA LYS A 184 -9.53 -25.21 -4.44
C LYS A 184 -8.36 -24.64 -5.24
N GLU A 185 -8.09 -25.20 -6.40
CA GLU A 185 -7.05 -24.70 -7.31
C GLU A 185 -7.50 -23.48 -8.12
N SER A 186 -8.81 -23.28 -8.30
CA SER A 186 -9.40 -22.18 -9.06
C SER A 186 -10.83 -21.90 -8.58
N GLY A 187 -11.45 -20.86 -9.12
CA GLY A 187 -12.88 -20.55 -8.91
C GLY A 187 -13.16 -19.67 -7.70
N GLY A 188 -12.25 -18.78 -7.36
CA GLY A 188 -12.51 -17.70 -6.41
C GLY A 188 -13.46 -16.65 -7.01
N GLU A 189 -14.26 -16.01 -6.16
CA GLU A 189 -15.10 -14.87 -6.51
C GLU A 189 -14.55 -13.61 -5.87
N VAL A 190 -14.53 -12.49 -6.61
CA VAL A 190 -14.21 -11.16 -6.10
C VAL A 190 -15.49 -10.37 -5.89
N LYS A 191 -15.73 -9.92 -4.67
CA LYS A 191 -16.83 -9.01 -4.31
C LYS A 191 -16.25 -7.67 -3.88
N ILE A 192 -16.65 -6.60 -4.57
CA ILE A 192 -16.21 -5.25 -4.27
C ILE A 192 -17.30 -4.55 -3.48
N PHE A 193 -16.93 -3.95 -2.36
CA PHE A 193 -17.78 -3.11 -1.54
C PHE A 193 -17.13 -1.74 -1.38
N ASN A 194 -17.95 -0.69 -1.32
CA ASN A 194 -17.52 0.66 -1.06
C ASN A 194 -18.55 1.37 -0.19
N SER A 195 -18.12 2.15 0.79
CA SER A 195 -19.03 2.85 1.71
C SER A 195 -19.95 3.86 1.01
N LYS A 196 -19.53 4.45 -0.10
CA LYS A 196 -20.38 5.32 -0.94
C LYS A 196 -21.43 4.52 -1.70
N ASN A 197 -21.13 3.27 -2.05
CA ASN A 197 -22.00 2.33 -2.76
C ASN A 197 -22.72 2.93 -3.99
N THR A 198 -22.04 3.81 -4.74
CA THR A 198 -22.50 4.35 -6.00
C THR A 198 -21.93 3.53 -7.15
N GLU A 199 -22.69 3.42 -8.26
CA GLU A 199 -22.23 2.62 -9.42
C GLU A 199 -20.93 3.17 -9.99
N ASP A 200 -20.77 4.49 -10.08
CA ASP A 200 -19.55 5.13 -10.58
C ASP A 200 -18.29 4.69 -9.83
N VAL A 201 -18.37 4.61 -8.49
CA VAL A 201 -17.24 4.17 -7.65
C VAL A 201 -16.97 2.69 -7.81
N LEU A 202 -18.02 1.87 -7.92
CA LEU A 202 -17.86 0.43 -8.14
C LEU A 202 -17.31 0.13 -9.54
N GLU A 203 -17.75 0.85 -10.57
CA GLU A 203 -17.23 0.74 -11.92
C GLU A 203 -15.76 1.17 -12.01
N LEU A 204 -15.40 2.30 -11.39
CA LEU A 204 -14.01 2.72 -11.27
C LEU A 204 -13.16 1.63 -10.58
N SER A 205 -13.65 1.06 -9.47
CA SER A 205 -12.94 0.01 -8.75
C SER A 205 -12.70 -1.23 -9.62
N ARG A 206 -13.71 -1.68 -10.38
CA ARG A 206 -13.56 -2.80 -11.34
C ARG A 206 -12.51 -2.47 -12.41
N ARG A 207 -12.59 -1.27 -12.98
CA ARG A 207 -11.61 -0.80 -14.00
C ARG A 207 -10.18 -0.77 -13.47
N LEU A 208 -9.98 -0.26 -12.25
CA LEU A 208 -8.66 -0.19 -11.61
C LEU A 208 -8.09 -1.59 -11.30
N LEU A 209 -8.94 -2.57 -11.03
CA LEU A 209 -8.56 -3.96 -10.80
C LEU A 209 -8.49 -4.80 -12.08
N ASN A 210 -8.78 -4.22 -13.25
CA ASN A 210 -8.89 -4.94 -14.53
C ASN A 210 -9.89 -6.12 -14.47
N LEU A 211 -11.05 -5.91 -13.82
CA LEU A 211 -12.12 -6.89 -13.64
C LEU A 211 -13.28 -6.65 -14.61
#